data_5279bf304c81972d25e37a15f66b391b
#
_entry.id   5279bf304c81972d25e37a15f66b391b
#
_cell.length_a   1.000
_cell.length_b   1.000
_cell.length_c   1.000
_cell.angle_alpha   90.00
_cell.angle_beta   90.00
_cell.angle_gamma   90.00
#
_symmetry.space_group_name_H-M   'P 1'
#
loop_
_entity.id
_entity.type
_entity.pdbx_description
1 polymer ?
#
loop_
_entity_poly.entity_id
_entity_poly.type
_entity_poly.pdbx_seq_one_letter_code
_entity_poly.pdbx_strand_id
1 'polypeptide(L)'
;MRHLRWIVWCMVAVAAAGVATGVTRASGSSAKPQSYYLALGDSIAYGVQPTRAKPTPSASHTGYVDVFAARLRKLSPDLQVVNYGCPGESTATFTRGGCPAIADRIKLHDAFSGSQMKAALAFLRAHPGEVSPITLTLYGNDWLPLLLDTCKADVACVRKRGPSAIASFGSRLKSIVQRLRTAAPTAEIIVTGAWNPDPEHLAQLKPIYRSLEASITRAAAPSHARVAEMLPVFNPPRNGGARLCAFTFICSKGDPHPTDAGYRAMADAVMRASG
;
A
#
# COMPACT_ATOMS: atom_id res chain seq x y z
N MET A 1 -61.79 38.39 -74.16
CA MET A 1 -60.35 38.26 -74.21
C MET A 1 -59.88 37.95 -72.81
N ARG A 2 -59.93 36.72 -72.38
CA ARG A 2 -59.49 36.32 -70.98
C ARG A 2 -58.74 35.01 -71.11
N HIS A 3 -57.43 35.05 -70.84
CA HIS A 3 -56.61 33.88 -70.81
C HIS A 3 -56.71 33.13 -69.47
N LEU A 4 -57.17 31.90 -69.52
CA LEU A 4 -57.30 30.99 -68.41
C LEU A 4 -55.98 30.21 -68.27
N ARG A 5 -55.26 30.45 -67.19
CA ARG A 5 -54.01 29.72 -66.84
C ARG A 5 -54.36 28.50 -66.03
N TRP A 6 -54.06 27.34 -66.56
CA TRP A 6 -54.09 26.06 -65.81
C TRP A 6 -52.88 25.91 -64.94
N ILE A 7 -53.08 25.73 -63.62
CA ILE A 7 -52.04 25.41 -62.66
C ILE A 7 -52.03 23.89 -62.50
N VAL A 8 -50.93 23.25 -62.91
CA VAL A 8 -50.71 21.83 -62.71
C VAL A 8 -50.06 21.66 -61.33
N TRP A 9 -50.71 20.92 -60.43
CA TRP A 9 -50.15 20.54 -59.15
C TRP A 9 -49.29 19.26 -59.32
N CYS A 10 -47.95 19.39 -59.15
CA CYS A 10 -47.08 18.25 -58.99
C CYS A 10 -47.08 17.84 -57.49
N MET A 11 -47.68 16.70 -57.23
CA MET A 11 -47.51 16.08 -55.91
C MET A 11 -46.17 15.38 -55.87
N VAL A 12 -45.24 15.87 -55.02
CA VAL A 12 -44.02 15.20 -54.71
C VAL A 12 -44.23 14.27 -53.51
N ALA A 13 -44.18 12.95 -53.75
CA ALA A 13 -44.23 11.95 -52.70
C ALA A 13 -42.82 11.89 -52.07
N VAL A 14 -42.69 12.35 -50.82
CA VAL A 14 -41.45 12.19 -50.03
C VAL A 14 -41.48 10.81 -49.37
N ALA A 15 -40.67 9.89 -49.83
CA ALA A 15 -40.43 8.62 -49.18
C ALA A 15 -39.51 8.86 -47.99
N ALA A 16 -40.04 8.76 -46.76
CA ALA A 16 -39.26 8.78 -45.52
C ALA A 16 -38.51 7.44 -45.37
N ALA A 17 -37.25 7.42 -45.71
CA ALA A 17 -36.35 6.30 -45.34
C ALA A 17 -36.02 6.40 -43.86
N GLY A 18 -36.64 5.55 -43.05
CA GLY A 18 -36.34 5.39 -41.63
C GLY A 18 -34.96 4.79 -41.45
N VAL A 19 -34.00 5.61 -41.05
CA VAL A 19 -32.69 5.12 -40.57
C VAL A 19 -32.90 4.58 -39.15
N ALA A 20 -32.98 3.26 -39.02
CA ALA A 20 -32.89 2.58 -37.71
C ALA A 20 -31.47 2.71 -37.19
N THR A 21 -31.22 3.70 -36.33
CA THR A 21 -29.99 3.79 -35.56
C THR A 21 -30.02 2.68 -34.52
N GLY A 22 -29.35 1.56 -34.84
CA GLY A 22 -29.07 0.51 -33.90
C GLY A 22 -28.19 1.06 -32.78
N VAL A 23 -28.78 1.33 -31.62
CA VAL A 23 -28.04 1.59 -30.39
C VAL A 23 -27.39 0.28 -29.97
N THR A 24 -26.15 0.09 -30.39
CA THR A 24 -25.29 -0.96 -29.81
C THR A 24 -25.08 -0.61 -28.35
N ARG A 25 -25.84 -1.24 -27.45
CA ARG A 25 -25.51 -1.28 -26.04
C ARG A 25 -24.13 -1.87 -25.93
N ALA A 26 -23.15 -1.04 -25.64
CA ALA A 26 -21.86 -1.51 -25.14
C ALA A 26 -22.17 -2.37 -23.91
N SER A 27 -21.90 -3.67 -24.01
CA SER A 27 -21.94 -4.57 -22.86
C SER A 27 -20.90 -4.04 -21.89
N GLY A 28 -21.33 -3.26 -20.92
CA GLY A 28 -20.50 -2.84 -19.81
C GLY A 28 -20.03 -4.13 -19.13
N SER A 29 -18.73 -4.43 -19.25
CA SER A 29 -18.09 -5.44 -18.44
C SER A 29 -18.33 -5.02 -17.00
N SER A 30 -19.27 -5.68 -16.31
CA SER A 30 -19.46 -5.48 -14.88
C SER A 30 -18.13 -5.87 -14.21
N ALA A 31 -17.46 -4.88 -13.62
CA ALA A 31 -16.25 -5.15 -12.85
C ALA A 31 -16.60 -6.22 -11.81
N LYS A 32 -15.77 -7.28 -11.74
CA LYS A 32 -15.94 -8.30 -10.71
C LYS A 32 -15.95 -7.64 -9.33
N PRO A 33 -16.80 -8.07 -8.41
CA PRO A 33 -16.78 -7.56 -7.05
C PRO A 33 -15.40 -7.83 -6.43
N GLN A 34 -14.87 -6.84 -5.71
CA GLN A 34 -13.61 -6.97 -4.99
C GLN A 34 -13.81 -7.90 -3.81
N SER A 35 -13.18 -9.07 -3.87
CA SER A 35 -13.35 -10.15 -2.90
C SER A 35 -12.18 -10.24 -1.92
N TYR A 36 -11.04 -9.64 -2.27
CA TYR A 36 -9.81 -9.80 -1.51
C TYR A 36 -9.12 -8.48 -1.20
N TYR A 37 -8.67 -8.33 0.04
CA TYR A 37 -7.64 -7.40 0.47
C TYR A 37 -6.31 -8.16 0.59
N LEU A 38 -5.28 -7.73 -0.14
CA LEU A 38 -3.94 -8.30 -0.08
C LEU A 38 -3.00 -7.38 0.70
N ALA A 39 -2.50 -7.86 1.84
CA ALA A 39 -1.52 -7.15 2.65
C ALA A 39 -0.13 -7.76 2.47
N LEU A 40 0.84 -6.91 2.16
CA LEU A 40 2.22 -7.26 1.84
C LEU A 40 3.18 -6.44 2.71
N GLY A 41 4.33 -7.03 3.01
CA GLY A 41 5.41 -6.31 3.66
C GLY A 41 6.10 -7.06 4.79
N ASP A 42 6.52 -6.32 5.79
CA ASP A 42 7.38 -6.77 6.88
C ASP A 42 6.60 -7.05 8.20
N SER A 43 7.29 -6.94 9.33
CA SER A 43 6.72 -7.11 10.67
C SER A 43 5.57 -6.15 10.99
N ILE A 44 5.52 -4.99 10.35
CA ILE A 44 4.45 -4.01 10.54
C ILE A 44 3.17 -4.50 9.85
N ALA A 45 3.28 -5.03 8.63
CA ALA A 45 2.15 -5.67 7.94
C ALA A 45 1.69 -6.94 8.66
N TYR A 46 2.62 -7.69 9.23
CA TYR A 46 2.32 -8.84 10.09
C TYR A 46 1.60 -8.45 11.38
N GLY A 47 1.86 -7.27 11.94
CA GLY A 47 1.29 -6.80 13.20
C GLY A 47 2.11 -7.20 14.45
N VAL A 48 3.44 -7.25 14.34
CA VAL A 48 4.33 -7.59 15.46
C VAL A 48 4.18 -6.62 16.63
N GLN A 49 4.10 -7.19 17.84
CA GLN A 49 4.17 -6.44 19.11
C GLN A 49 5.06 -7.18 20.11
N PRO A 50 6.08 -6.52 20.69
CA PRO A 50 7.05 -7.16 21.62
C PRO A 50 6.47 -7.53 22.98
N THR A 51 5.24 -7.11 23.30
CA THR A 51 4.53 -7.47 24.52
C THR A 51 3.87 -8.84 24.46
N ARG A 52 3.80 -9.44 23.25
CA ARG A 52 3.16 -10.73 23.04
C ARG A 52 4.24 -11.78 22.87
N ALA A 53 4.28 -12.74 23.78
CA ALA A 53 5.24 -13.85 23.75
C ALA A 53 5.05 -14.65 22.47
N LYS A 54 6.01 -14.58 21.55
CA LYS A 54 6.06 -15.14 20.19
C LYS A 54 4.94 -14.61 19.28
N PRO A 55 5.29 -13.99 18.17
CA PRO A 55 4.31 -13.60 17.18
C PRO A 55 3.63 -14.87 16.66
N THR A 56 2.39 -15.07 17.05
CA THR A 56 1.52 -16.07 16.44
C THR A 56 0.43 -15.33 15.67
N PRO A 57 -0.10 -15.84 14.58
CA PRO A 57 -1.18 -15.20 13.84
C PRO A 57 -2.36 -14.82 14.75
N SER A 58 -2.71 -15.69 15.71
CA SER A 58 -3.80 -15.44 16.67
C SER A 58 -3.49 -14.34 17.68
N ALA A 59 -2.21 -14.06 18.00
CA ALA A 59 -1.81 -13.05 18.97
C ALA A 59 -1.63 -11.66 18.34
N SER A 60 -1.62 -11.54 17.02
CA SER A 60 -1.31 -10.31 16.27
C SER A 60 -2.50 -9.70 15.52
N HIS A 61 -3.74 -10.10 15.82
CA HIS A 61 -4.95 -9.54 15.19
C HIS A 61 -5.26 -8.08 15.58
N THR A 62 -4.26 -7.31 15.96
CA THR A 62 -4.38 -5.87 16.26
C THR A 62 -3.45 -5.02 15.40
N GLY A 63 -2.82 -5.62 14.39
CA GLY A 63 -2.05 -4.92 13.38
C GLY A 63 -2.90 -3.93 12.57
N TYR A 64 -2.28 -2.98 11.89
CA TYR A 64 -3.03 -2.04 11.07
C TYR A 64 -3.83 -2.74 9.98
N VAL A 65 -3.36 -3.88 9.48
CA VAL A 65 -4.04 -4.71 8.47
C VAL A 65 -5.39 -5.19 9.00
N ASP A 66 -5.43 -5.69 10.24
CA ASP A 66 -6.67 -6.17 10.85
C ASP A 66 -7.67 -5.04 11.09
N VAL A 67 -7.17 -3.90 11.59
CA VAL A 67 -8.01 -2.72 11.85
C VAL A 67 -8.57 -2.16 10.54
N PHE A 68 -7.75 -2.08 9.49
CA PHE A 68 -8.17 -1.60 8.18
C PHE A 68 -9.18 -2.58 7.54
N ALA A 69 -8.90 -3.89 7.59
CA ALA A 69 -9.81 -4.94 7.13
C ALA A 69 -11.17 -4.90 7.82
N ALA A 70 -11.20 -4.69 9.13
CA ALA A 70 -12.45 -4.57 9.88
C ALA A 70 -13.31 -3.37 9.42
N ARG A 71 -12.67 -2.30 8.95
CA ARG A 71 -13.37 -1.14 8.38
C ARG A 71 -13.91 -1.44 6.97
N LEU A 72 -13.09 -2.08 6.13
CA LEU A 72 -13.50 -2.47 4.78
C LEU A 72 -14.70 -3.45 4.82
N ARG A 73 -14.71 -4.37 5.77
CA ARG A 73 -15.83 -5.32 5.95
C ARG A 73 -17.14 -4.67 6.36
N LYS A 74 -17.15 -3.43 6.83
CA LYS A 74 -18.40 -2.68 7.02
C LYS A 74 -19.08 -2.32 5.69
N LEU A 75 -18.28 -2.20 4.62
CA LEU A 75 -18.75 -1.90 3.26
C LEU A 75 -18.88 -3.16 2.40
N SER A 76 -18.03 -4.15 2.65
CA SER A 76 -17.96 -5.43 1.93
C SER A 76 -17.81 -6.57 2.95
N PRO A 77 -18.91 -7.07 3.54
CA PRO A 77 -18.88 -8.04 4.64
C PRO A 77 -18.11 -9.33 4.32
N ASP A 78 -18.14 -9.78 3.06
CA ASP A 78 -17.52 -11.02 2.60
C ASP A 78 -16.05 -10.85 2.20
N LEU A 79 -15.45 -9.65 2.41
CA LEU A 79 -14.06 -9.38 2.06
C LEU A 79 -13.12 -10.33 2.80
N GLN A 80 -12.35 -11.09 2.03
CA GLN A 80 -11.29 -11.95 2.54
C GLN A 80 -9.98 -11.18 2.62
N VAL A 81 -9.19 -11.45 3.66
CA VAL A 81 -7.88 -10.84 3.85
C VAL A 81 -6.82 -11.91 3.63
N VAL A 82 -5.86 -11.62 2.77
CA VAL A 82 -4.65 -12.40 2.58
C VAL A 82 -3.48 -11.57 3.06
N ASN A 83 -2.80 -11.99 4.13
CA ASN A 83 -1.68 -11.27 4.73
C ASN A 83 -0.38 -12.07 4.61
N TYR A 84 0.44 -11.71 3.64
CA TYR A 84 1.78 -12.27 3.44
C TYR A 84 2.86 -11.54 4.23
N GLY A 85 2.51 -10.63 5.14
CA GLY A 85 3.48 -9.92 5.99
C GLY A 85 4.49 -10.86 6.61
N CYS A 86 5.77 -10.56 6.46
CA CYS A 86 6.87 -11.38 6.95
C CYS A 86 7.79 -10.55 7.86
N PRO A 87 7.83 -10.81 9.17
CA PRO A 87 8.80 -10.17 10.06
C PRO A 87 10.24 -10.28 9.53
N GLY A 88 10.95 -9.14 9.49
CA GLY A 88 12.30 -9.05 8.95
C GLY A 88 12.40 -8.83 7.44
N GLU A 89 11.29 -8.79 6.70
CA GLU A 89 11.31 -8.61 5.24
C GLU A 89 11.85 -7.23 4.84
N SER A 90 12.79 -7.21 3.91
CA SER A 90 13.31 -6.02 3.23
C SER A 90 12.86 -6.01 1.76
N THR A 91 13.05 -4.90 1.04
CA THR A 91 12.79 -4.86 -0.41
C THR A 91 13.60 -5.90 -1.18
N ALA A 92 14.76 -6.25 -0.67
CA ALA A 92 15.67 -7.24 -1.28
C ALA A 92 15.12 -8.67 -1.10
N THR A 93 14.80 -9.07 0.14
CA THR A 93 14.26 -10.41 0.43
C THR A 93 12.85 -10.57 -0.11
N PHE A 94 12.02 -9.53 -0.08
CA PHE A 94 10.70 -9.48 -0.72
C PHE A 94 10.74 -9.93 -2.18
N THR A 95 11.78 -9.52 -2.91
CA THR A 95 11.91 -9.83 -4.34
C THR A 95 12.61 -11.16 -4.59
N ARG A 96 13.68 -11.46 -3.85
CA ARG A 96 14.54 -12.63 -4.08
C ARG A 96 14.12 -13.86 -3.31
N GLY A 97 13.43 -13.69 -2.20
CA GLY A 97 13.14 -14.73 -1.21
C GLY A 97 14.07 -14.66 0.00
N GLY A 98 13.84 -15.56 0.94
CA GLY A 98 14.57 -15.59 2.21
C GLY A 98 13.89 -14.74 3.28
N CYS A 99 12.54 -14.79 3.37
CA CYS A 99 11.80 -14.22 4.48
C CYS A 99 12.39 -14.69 5.81
N PRO A 100 12.94 -13.80 6.66
CA PRO A 100 13.61 -14.21 7.89
C PRO A 100 12.70 -14.98 8.84
N ALA A 101 11.45 -14.56 8.98
CA ALA A 101 10.48 -15.25 9.84
C ALA A 101 10.25 -16.71 9.46
N ILE A 102 10.31 -17.06 8.16
CA ILE A 102 10.21 -18.47 7.72
C ILE A 102 11.43 -19.25 8.17
N ALA A 103 12.63 -18.67 8.05
CA ALA A 103 13.86 -19.28 8.52
C ALA A 103 13.83 -19.51 10.05
N ASP A 104 13.25 -18.56 10.79
CA ASP A 104 13.08 -18.63 12.26
C ASP A 104 11.85 -19.46 12.68
N ARG A 105 11.18 -20.13 11.75
CA ARG A 105 9.97 -20.95 11.97
C ARG A 105 8.81 -20.18 12.62
N ILE A 106 8.70 -18.90 12.37
CA ILE A 106 7.54 -18.09 12.76
C ILE A 106 6.38 -18.42 11.80
N LYS A 107 5.24 -18.77 12.37
CA LYS A 107 4.05 -19.05 11.58
C LYS A 107 3.49 -17.74 11.00
N LEU A 108 3.46 -17.62 9.68
CA LEU A 108 2.84 -16.49 8.99
C LEU A 108 1.31 -16.59 9.04
N HIS A 109 0.60 -15.46 8.82
CA HIS A 109 -0.86 -15.46 8.68
C HIS A 109 -1.29 -16.32 7.50
N ASP A 110 -0.75 -16.01 6.31
CA ASP A 110 -0.90 -16.80 5.11
C ASP A 110 0.47 -17.28 4.65
N ALA A 111 0.64 -18.60 4.56
CA ALA A 111 1.91 -19.21 4.22
C ALA A 111 2.23 -19.03 2.72
N PHE A 112 3.50 -18.80 2.41
CA PHE A 112 3.99 -18.80 1.04
C PHE A 112 5.37 -19.46 0.94
N SER A 113 5.77 -19.82 -0.28
CA SER A 113 7.09 -20.37 -0.57
C SER A 113 7.86 -19.46 -1.54
N GLY A 114 9.18 -19.41 -1.39
CA GLY A 114 10.04 -18.57 -2.20
C GLY A 114 10.01 -17.10 -1.76
N SER A 115 9.79 -16.17 -2.69
CA SER A 115 9.70 -14.74 -2.36
C SER A 115 8.26 -14.29 -2.18
N GLN A 116 8.04 -13.32 -1.30
CA GLN A 116 6.73 -12.71 -1.10
C GLN A 116 6.20 -12.10 -2.41
N MET A 117 7.08 -11.51 -3.24
CA MET A 117 6.73 -11.04 -4.58
C MET A 117 6.19 -12.15 -5.46
N LYS A 118 6.82 -13.34 -5.48
CA LYS A 118 6.35 -14.48 -6.28
C LYS A 118 4.96 -14.92 -5.84
N ALA A 119 4.73 -15.00 -4.53
CA ALA A 119 3.44 -15.36 -3.95
C ALA A 119 2.36 -14.33 -4.30
N ALA A 120 2.65 -13.04 -4.12
CA ALA A 120 1.73 -11.96 -4.47
C ALA A 120 1.34 -12.00 -5.96
N LEU A 121 2.31 -12.12 -6.86
CA LEU A 121 2.04 -12.22 -8.30
C LEU A 121 1.26 -13.48 -8.69
N ALA A 122 1.49 -14.60 -8.02
CA ALA A 122 0.72 -15.83 -8.24
C ALA A 122 -0.74 -15.64 -7.79
N PHE A 123 -0.94 -15.06 -6.61
CA PHE A 123 -2.27 -14.77 -6.08
C PHE A 123 -3.05 -13.80 -6.99
N LEU A 124 -2.43 -12.71 -7.42
CA LEU A 124 -3.05 -11.72 -8.32
C LEU A 124 -3.46 -12.33 -9.67
N ARG A 125 -2.65 -13.25 -10.20
CA ARG A 125 -3.00 -13.97 -11.45
C ARG A 125 -4.13 -14.96 -11.26
N ALA A 126 -4.24 -15.59 -10.08
CA ALA A 126 -5.34 -16.52 -9.77
C ALA A 126 -6.67 -15.79 -9.53
N HIS A 127 -6.63 -14.51 -9.14
CA HIS A 127 -7.81 -13.69 -8.79
C HIS A 127 -7.85 -12.38 -9.61
N PRO A 128 -7.94 -12.44 -10.96
CA PRO A 128 -7.86 -11.28 -11.84
C PRO A 128 -9.07 -10.35 -11.63
N GLY A 129 -8.80 -9.10 -11.24
CA GLY A 129 -9.81 -8.07 -10.99
C GLY A 129 -10.57 -8.20 -9.66
N GLU A 130 -10.25 -9.20 -8.84
CA GLU A 130 -10.94 -9.47 -7.56
C GLU A 130 -10.18 -8.93 -6.34
N VAL A 131 -8.92 -8.50 -6.53
CA VAL A 131 -8.04 -8.07 -5.44
C VAL A 131 -7.92 -6.57 -5.40
N SER A 132 -8.49 -5.96 -4.39
CA SER A 132 -8.35 -4.54 -4.03
C SER A 132 -8.93 -4.30 -2.63
N PRO A 133 -8.24 -3.53 -1.76
CA PRO A 133 -6.95 -2.91 -1.99
C PRO A 133 -5.76 -3.88 -1.86
N ILE A 134 -4.56 -3.39 -2.26
CA ILE A 134 -3.27 -3.98 -1.94
C ILE A 134 -2.51 -3.00 -1.05
N THR A 135 -2.10 -3.39 0.15
CA THR A 135 -1.21 -2.56 0.97
C THR A 135 0.21 -3.12 0.96
N LEU A 136 1.20 -2.23 0.98
CA LEU A 136 2.61 -2.59 0.99
C LEU A 136 3.37 -1.77 2.05
N THR A 137 3.95 -2.47 3.02
CA THR A 137 4.77 -1.87 4.09
C THR A 137 6.18 -2.40 4.02
N LEU A 138 7.10 -1.62 3.49
CA LEU A 138 8.51 -1.96 3.37
C LEU A 138 9.36 -0.70 3.51
N TYR A 139 10.16 -0.59 4.56
CA TYR A 139 11.26 0.36 4.70
C TYR A 139 12.15 0.02 5.90
N GLY A 140 11.56 -0.49 6.98
CA GLY A 140 12.25 -0.68 8.26
C GLY A 140 13.51 -1.52 8.10
N ASN A 141 13.40 -2.69 7.54
CA ASN A 141 14.52 -3.63 7.38
C ASN A 141 15.50 -3.27 6.24
N ASP A 142 15.20 -2.28 5.44
CA ASP A 142 16.16 -1.66 4.51
C ASP A 142 16.92 -0.51 5.17
N TRP A 143 16.33 0.15 6.18
CA TRP A 143 16.82 1.37 6.79
C TRP A 143 17.46 1.16 8.16
N LEU A 144 16.84 0.38 9.04
CA LEU A 144 17.30 0.16 10.42
C LEU A 144 18.72 -0.40 10.51
N PRO A 145 19.18 -1.30 9.63
CA PRO A 145 20.58 -1.75 9.64
C PRO A 145 21.59 -0.62 9.43
N LEU A 146 21.25 0.39 8.60
CA LEU A 146 22.09 1.58 8.48
C LEU A 146 22.09 2.40 9.76
N LEU A 147 20.91 2.65 10.31
CA LEU A 147 20.74 3.48 11.50
C LEU A 147 21.39 2.84 12.74
N LEU A 148 21.11 1.57 12.98
CA LEU A 148 21.46 0.90 14.25
C LEU A 148 22.82 0.19 14.18
N ASP A 149 23.07 -0.60 13.13
CA ASP A 149 24.24 -1.45 13.06
C ASP A 149 25.45 -0.72 12.48
N THR A 150 25.24 0.04 11.40
CA THR A 150 26.33 0.71 10.69
C THR A 150 26.70 2.04 11.35
N CYS A 151 25.71 2.89 11.62
CA CYS A 151 25.90 4.23 12.15
C CYS A 151 25.73 4.32 13.69
N LYS A 152 25.15 3.30 14.35
CA LYS A 152 24.93 3.30 15.81
C LYS A 152 24.25 4.59 16.29
N ALA A 153 23.23 5.03 15.56
CA ALA A 153 22.50 6.27 15.74
C ALA A 153 23.34 7.57 15.62
N ASP A 154 24.59 7.51 15.18
CA ASP A 154 25.40 8.69 14.91
C ASP A 154 24.80 9.51 13.77
N VAL A 155 24.36 10.74 14.06
CA VAL A 155 23.65 11.63 13.14
C VAL A 155 24.50 12.01 11.92
N ALA A 156 25.83 12.22 12.12
CA ALA A 156 26.71 12.60 11.02
C ALA A 156 26.90 11.42 10.04
N CYS A 157 27.07 10.22 10.56
CA CYS A 157 27.12 8.99 9.77
C CYS A 157 25.81 8.78 8.97
N VAL A 158 24.65 8.90 9.62
CA VAL A 158 23.34 8.74 8.98
C VAL A 158 23.15 9.79 7.88
N ARG A 159 23.52 11.04 8.11
CA ARG A 159 23.45 12.11 7.09
C ARG A 159 24.37 11.83 5.91
N LYS A 160 25.56 11.29 6.15
CA LYS A 160 26.54 10.98 5.09
C LYS A 160 26.11 9.77 4.25
N ARG A 161 25.62 8.70 4.87
CA ARG A 161 25.32 7.42 4.20
C ARG A 161 23.85 7.28 3.76
N GLY A 162 22.96 7.98 4.45
CA GLY A 162 21.51 7.91 4.22
C GLY A 162 21.05 8.16 2.79
N PRO A 163 21.54 9.19 2.09
CA PRO A 163 21.13 9.48 0.72
C PRO A 163 21.29 8.30 -0.24
N SER A 164 22.42 7.59 -0.19
CA SER A 164 22.68 6.41 -1.03
C SER A 164 21.77 5.24 -0.67
N ALA A 165 21.54 4.98 0.62
CA ALA A 165 20.64 3.94 1.10
C ALA A 165 19.20 4.22 0.66
N ILE A 166 18.73 5.48 0.79
CA ILE A 166 17.40 5.93 0.35
C ILE A 166 17.24 5.76 -1.17
N ALA A 167 18.25 6.11 -1.97
CA ALA A 167 18.19 5.96 -3.42
C ALA A 167 18.08 4.47 -3.82
N SER A 168 18.87 3.62 -3.21
CA SER A 168 18.85 2.16 -3.45
C SER A 168 17.51 1.54 -3.05
N PHE A 169 17.00 1.90 -1.88
CA PHE A 169 15.68 1.48 -1.41
C PHE A 169 14.57 1.94 -2.38
N GLY A 170 14.55 3.23 -2.73
CA GLY A 170 13.53 3.79 -3.61
C GLY A 170 13.48 3.13 -5.00
N SER A 171 14.65 2.77 -5.56
CA SER A 171 14.74 2.05 -6.82
C SER A 171 14.11 0.65 -6.73
N ARG A 172 14.41 -0.10 -5.66
CA ARG A 172 13.82 -1.43 -5.43
C ARG A 172 12.32 -1.34 -5.18
N LEU A 173 11.87 -0.40 -4.35
CA LEU A 173 10.45 -0.18 -4.08
C LEU A 173 9.67 0.17 -5.35
N LYS A 174 10.21 1.04 -6.20
CA LYS A 174 9.62 1.38 -7.51
C LYS A 174 9.39 0.13 -8.34
N SER A 175 10.40 -0.74 -8.48
CA SER A 175 10.28 -2.00 -9.22
C SER A 175 9.21 -2.92 -8.64
N ILE A 176 9.11 -3.01 -7.31
CA ILE A 176 8.09 -3.80 -6.63
C ILE A 176 6.69 -3.29 -6.98
N VAL A 177 6.46 -1.98 -6.80
CA VAL A 177 5.13 -1.37 -7.04
C VAL A 177 4.73 -1.47 -8.50
N GLN A 178 5.67 -1.28 -9.44
CA GLN A 178 5.41 -1.46 -10.89
C GLN A 178 4.97 -2.88 -11.23
N ARG A 179 5.62 -3.89 -10.66
CA ARG A 179 5.25 -5.30 -10.89
C ARG A 179 3.88 -5.64 -10.31
N LEU A 180 3.54 -5.11 -9.13
CA LEU A 180 2.20 -5.26 -8.55
C LEU A 180 1.15 -4.60 -9.44
N ARG A 181 1.39 -3.37 -9.92
CA ARG A 181 0.49 -2.66 -10.83
C ARG A 181 0.28 -3.40 -12.14
N THR A 182 1.35 -3.96 -12.73
CA THR A 182 1.24 -4.78 -13.94
C THR A 182 0.36 -6.02 -13.72
N ALA A 183 0.47 -6.66 -12.55
CA ALA A 183 -0.32 -7.85 -12.23
C ALA A 183 -1.77 -7.53 -11.80
N ALA A 184 -2.01 -6.33 -11.29
CA ALA A 184 -3.33 -5.87 -10.83
C ALA A 184 -3.60 -4.45 -11.35
N PRO A 185 -3.95 -4.29 -12.65
CA PRO A 185 -4.03 -2.97 -13.30
C PRO A 185 -5.07 -2.04 -12.68
N THR A 186 -6.15 -2.57 -12.14
CA THR A 186 -7.28 -1.82 -11.58
C THR A 186 -7.29 -1.76 -10.05
N ALA A 187 -6.41 -2.52 -9.39
CA ALA A 187 -6.38 -2.56 -7.92
C ALA A 187 -5.94 -1.21 -7.33
N GLU A 188 -6.52 -0.83 -6.23
CA GLU A 188 -5.95 0.22 -5.40
C GLU A 188 -4.68 -0.31 -4.73
N ILE A 189 -3.55 0.38 -4.91
CA ILE A 189 -2.28 0.05 -4.26
C ILE A 189 -1.93 1.19 -3.31
N ILE A 190 -1.74 0.87 -2.03
CA ILE A 190 -1.39 1.82 -0.98
C ILE A 190 -0.06 1.41 -0.37
N VAL A 191 0.94 2.26 -0.49
CA VAL A 191 2.25 2.07 0.15
C VAL A 191 2.27 2.87 1.45
N THR A 192 2.68 2.26 2.56
CA THR A 192 2.84 3.00 3.80
C THR A 192 4.14 3.80 3.80
N GLY A 193 4.09 5.02 4.31
CA GLY A 193 5.25 5.88 4.52
C GLY A 193 6.14 5.40 5.65
N ALA A 194 7.19 6.17 5.91
CA ALA A 194 8.17 5.91 6.97
C ALA A 194 7.98 6.86 8.16
N TRP A 195 8.50 6.49 9.33
CA TRP A 195 8.64 7.39 10.48
C TRP A 195 10.04 7.28 11.07
N ASN A 196 10.44 8.31 11.83
CA ASN A 196 11.68 8.29 12.59
C ASN A 196 11.47 7.59 13.93
N PRO A 197 12.08 6.41 14.16
CA PRO A 197 11.94 5.70 15.43
C PRO A 197 12.92 6.17 16.51
N ASP A 198 13.79 7.14 16.24
CA ASP A 198 14.79 7.64 17.17
C ASP A 198 14.24 8.86 17.94
N PRO A 199 13.82 8.71 19.21
CA PRO A 199 13.24 9.79 19.99
C PRO A 199 14.25 10.87 20.37
N GLU A 200 15.55 10.55 20.41
CA GLU A 200 16.62 11.44 20.87
C GLU A 200 17.05 12.41 19.74
N HIS A 201 16.97 11.97 18.48
CA HIS A 201 17.46 12.73 17.33
C HIS A 201 16.36 13.11 16.34
N LEU A 202 15.11 13.28 16.80
CA LEU A 202 13.97 13.61 15.92
C LEU A 202 14.21 14.84 15.05
N ALA A 203 14.72 15.93 15.64
CA ALA A 203 14.98 17.17 14.92
C ALA A 203 16.14 17.02 13.94
N GLN A 204 17.22 16.40 14.39
CA GLN A 204 18.46 16.26 13.62
C GLN A 204 18.27 15.31 12.40
N LEU A 205 17.47 14.26 12.55
CA LEU A 205 17.20 13.28 11.49
C LEU A 205 15.96 13.60 10.64
N LYS A 206 15.18 14.60 11.01
CA LYS A 206 13.98 15.02 10.27
C LYS A 206 14.19 15.20 8.77
N PRO A 207 15.28 15.86 8.28
CA PRO A 207 15.52 15.99 6.84
C PRO A 207 15.69 14.64 6.14
N ILE A 208 16.36 13.69 6.77
CA ILE A 208 16.61 12.35 6.24
C ILE A 208 15.29 11.58 6.11
N TYR A 209 14.46 11.57 7.15
CA TYR A 209 13.16 10.88 7.11
C TYR A 209 12.17 11.52 6.13
N ARG A 210 12.22 12.84 5.95
CA ARG A 210 11.49 13.51 4.87
C ARG A 210 11.98 13.07 3.49
N SER A 211 13.28 12.89 3.32
CA SER A 211 13.86 12.38 2.06
C SER A 211 13.46 10.93 1.81
N LEU A 212 13.39 10.10 2.86
CA LEU A 212 12.93 8.73 2.78
C LEU A 212 11.45 8.67 2.36
N GLU A 213 10.59 9.45 3.01
CA GLU A 213 9.16 9.55 2.66
C GLU A 213 8.95 10.05 1.23
N ALA A 214 9.68 11.09 0.84
CA ALA A 214 9.66 11.58 -0.55
C ALA A 214 10.16 10.52 -1.55
N SER A 215 11.08 9.65 -1.16
CA SER A 215 11.54 8.53 -1.99
C SER A 215 10.44 7.48 -2.18
N ILE A 216 9.68 7.18 -1.12
CA ILE A 216 8.49 6.29 -1.19
C ILE A 216 7.46 6.88 -2.15
N THR A 217 7.14 8.16 -2.03
CA THR A 217 6.19 8.86 -2.91
C THR A 217 6.64 8.81 -4.37
N ARG A 218 7.92 9.11 -4.64
CA ARG A 218 8.47 9.01 -6.00
C ARG A 218 8.48 7.59 -6.56
N ALA A 219 8.65 6.57 -5.71
CA ALA A 219 8.59 5.17 -6.13
C ALA A 219 7.17 4.73 -6.47
N ALA A 220 6.17 5.22 -5.75
CA ALA A 220 4.76 4.87 -5.90
C ALA A 220 4.10 5.56 -7.12
N ALA A 221 4.46 6.83 -7.37
CA ALA A 221 3.79 7.70 -8.34
C ALA A 221 3.68 7.15 -9.77
N PRO A 222 4.73 6.55 -10.39
CA PRO A 222 4.64 6.04 -11.77
C PRO A 222 3.64 4.89 -11.94
N SER A 223 3.26 4.25 -10.84
CA SER A 223 2.29 3.15 -10.82
C SER A 223 0.92 3.61 -10.32
N HIS A 224 0.68 4.90 -10.18
CA HIS A 224 -0.54 5.45 -9.59
C HIS A 224 -0.89 4.79 -8.23
N ALA A 225 0.14 4.40 -7.47
CA ALA A 225 -0.04 3.92 -6.12
C ALA A 225 -0.10 5.11 -5.15
N ARG A 226 -0.98 5.01 -4.16
CA ARG A 226 -1.15 6.04 -3.13
C ARG A 226 -0.15 5.82 -2.00
N VAL A 227 0.15 6.86 -1.25
CA VAL A 227 1.02 6.76 -0.07
C VAL A 227 0.23 7.17 1.16
N ALA A 228 0.17 6.26 2.13
CA ALA A 228 -0.31 6.58 3.46
C ALA A 228 0.87 7.15 4.27
N GLU A 229 0.94 8.47 4.37
CA GLU A 229 2.04 9.18 5.05
C GLU A 229 2.08 8.83 6.54
N MET A 230 3.23 8.36 7.02
CA MET A 230 3.40 7.96 8.41
C MET A 230 4.18 8.97 9.24
N LEU A 231 4.98 9.83 8.60
CA LEU A 231 5.74 10.86 9.31
C LEU A 231 4.84 11.79 10.15
N PRO A 232 3.73 12.35 9.62
CA PRO A 232 2.82 13.17 10.42
C PRO A 232 2.06 12.39 11.49
N VAL A 233 1.94 11.07 11.33
CA VAL A 233 1.26 10.20 12.31
C VAL A 233 2.13 9.98 13.54
N PHE A 234 3.39 9.59 13.35
CA PHE A 234 4.32 9.22 14.43
C PHE A 234 5.20 10.38 14.90
N ASN A 235 5.59 11.27 13.99
CA ASN A 235 6.49 12.40 14.25
C ASN A 235 5.87 13.75 13.85
N PRO A 236 4.69 14.12 14.38
CA PRO A 236 4.11 15.43 14.06
C PRO A 236 5.04 16.56 14.47
N PRO A 237 4.92 17.76 13.86
CA PRO A 237 5.78 18.90 14.17
C PRO A 237 5.75 19.35 15.63
N ARG A 238 4.60 19.16 16.29
CA ARG A 238 4.43 19.41 17.72
C ARG A 238 4.27 18.08 18.45
N ASN A 239 4.95 17.92 19.58
CA ASN A 239 4.88 16.72 20.43
C ASN A 239 5.29 15.39 19.75
N GLY A 240 6.16 15.46 18.71
CA GLY A 240 6.59 14.28 17.95
C GLY A 240 7.19 13.18 18.82
N GLY A 241 8.01 13.53 19.82
CA GLY A 241 8.59 12.58 20.76
C GLY A 241 7.52 11.89 21.63
N ALA A 242 6.63 12.66 22.24
CA ALA A 242 5.54 12.10 23.04
C ALA A 242 4.60 11.22 22.21
N ARG A 243 4.32 11.63 20.95
CA ARG A 243 3.51 10.85 20.02
C ARG A 243 4.21 9.53 19.64
N LEU A 244 5.48 9.58 19.31
CA LEU A 244 6.28 8.40 19.00
C LEU A 244 6.27 7.40 20.18
N CYS A 245 6.51 7.88 21.41
CA CYS A 245 6.47 7.05 22.61
C CYS A 245 5.10 6.43 22.89
N ALA A 246 4.01 7.16 22.63
CA ALA A 246 2.66 6.65 22.80
C ALA A 246 2.26 5.62 21.72
N PHE A 247 2.79 5.78 20.52
CA PHE A 247 2.39 4.97 19.36
C PHE A 247 3.34 3.82 19.04
N THR A 248 4.51 3.77 19.69
CA THR A 248 5.48 2.67 19.53
C THR A 248 5.99 2.20 20.90
N PHE A 249 6.63 1.06 20.91
CA PHE A 249 7.31 0.55 22.09
C PHE A 249 8.74 1.09 22.26
N ILE A 250 9.15 2.07 21.44
CA ILE A 250 10.55 2.55 21.44
C ILE A 250 10.99 3.09 22.79
N CYS A 251 10.17 3.90 23.44
CA CYS A 251 10.51 4.53 24.72
C CYS A 251 10.42 3.57 25.91
N SER A 252 9.57 2.55 25.82
CA SER A 252 9.34 1.62 26.93
C SER A 252 10.16 0.33 26.84
N LYS A 253 10.57 -0.05 25.61
CA LYS A 253 11.23 -1.34 25.34
C LYS A 253 12.39 -1.24 24.35
N GLY A 254 12.70 -0.06 23.81
CA GLY A 254 13.69 0.09 22.73
C GLY A 254 13.23 -0.54 21.41
N ASP A 255 11.95 -0.81 21.23
CA ASP A 255 11.38 -1.53 20.10
C ASP A 255 10.53 -0.59 19.24
N PRO A 256 10.82 -0.43 17.92
CA PRO A 256 10.10 0.52 17.06
C PRO A 256 8.71 0.06 16.62
N HIS A 257 8.29 -1.16 16.94
CA HIS A 257 6.97 -1.66 16.53
C HIS A 257 5.84 -0.86 17.18
N PRO A 258 4.73 -0.65 16.46
CA PRO A 258 3.60 0.11 16.99
C PRO A 258 2.86 -0.57 18.13
N THR A 259 2.38 0.25 19.06
CA THR A 259 1.35 -0.14 20.04
C THR A 259 0.00 -0.32 19.33
N ASP A 260 -1.02 -0.83 20.04
CA ASP A 260 -2.40 -0.89 19.50
C ASP A 260 -2.89 0.50 19.05
N ALA A 261 -2.53 1.56 19.78
CA ALA A 261 -2.84 2.94 19.39
C ALA A 261 -2.11 3.35 18.12
N GLY A 262 -0.84 2.96 17.98
CA GLY A 262 -0.04 3.21 16.77
C GLY A 262 -0.61 2.48 15.55
N TYR A 263 -0.95 1.20 15.69
CA TYR A 263 -1.56 0.43 14.59
C TYR A 263 -2.93 0.98 14.18
N ARG A 264 -3.76 1.43 15.14
CA ARG A 264 -5.02 2.12 14.80
C ARG A 264 -4.77 3.42 14.04
N ALA A 265 -3.78 4.20 14.45
CA ALA A 265 -3.42 5.44 13.76
C ALA A 265 -2.85 5.20 12.34
N MET A 266 -2.11 4.10 12.15
CA MET A 266 -1.68 3.66 10.81
C MET A 266 -2.89 3.28 9.95
N ALA A 267 -3.82 2.48 10.48
CA ALA A 267 -5.03 2.11 9.76
C ALA A 267 -5.88 3.33 9.38
N ASP A 268 -5.91 4.38 10.23
CA ASP A 268 -6.54 5.66 9.91
C ASP A 268 -5.84 6.36 8.73
N ALA A 269 -4.52 6.34 8.69
CA ALA A 269 -3.75 6.92 7.59
C ALA A 269 -3.95 6.13 6.28
N VAL A 270 -3.95 4.80 6.34
CA VAL A 270 -4.24 3.94 5.19
C VAL A 270 -5.67 4.18 4.67
N MET A 271 -6.66 4.30 5.56
CA MET A 271 -8.04 4.61 5.18
C MET A 271 -8.17 5.99 4.52
N ARG A 272 -7.43 7.01 4.99
CA ARG A 272 -7.43 8.33 4.34
C ARG A 272 -6.74 8.32 2.98
N ALA A 273 -5.78 7.43 2.78
CA ALA A 273 -5.12 7.26 1.49
C ALA A 273 -5.95 6.40 0.52
N SER A 274 -6.87 5.57 1.03
CA SER A 274 -7.86 4.85 0.25
C SER A 274 -8.91 5.83 -0.29
N GLY A 275 -9.35 5.68 -1.52
CA GLY A 275 -10.27 6.61 -2.17
C GLY A 275 -11.47 6.00 -2.83
#